data_49a21d28de6c835c748e745634881319
#
_entry.id   49a21d28de6c835c748e745634881319
#
_cell.length_a   1.000
_cell.length_b   1.000
_cell.length_c   1.000
_cell.angle_alpha   90.00
_cell.angle_beta   90.00
_cell.angle_gamma   90.00
#
_symmetry.space_group_name_H-M   'P 1'
#
loop_
_entity.id
_entity.type
_entity.pdbx_description
1 polymer ?
#
loop_
_entity_poly.entity_id
_entity_poly.type
_entity_poly.pdbx_seq_one_letter_code
_entity_poly.pdbx_strand_id
1 'polypeptide(L)'
;MNIAKRIISLLIFLALFAVSALRINTVLNYQDDVHSRAEFSQFYSLPSDILDAVWIGSSSVQEFAIAPVMYKENGIALYPMAFGNLPFNATRFLITEIEKTQDPEVYLVDIRQLAYNCIWEESIRRVTDNMAWSDNKVKAIQTMTSDWERYYNKNEIAILSLIHI
;
A
#
# COMPACT_ATOMS: atom_id res chain seq x y z
N MET A 1 -13.80 -37.71 -30.00
CA MET A 1 -14.00 -37.26 -28.60
C MET A 1 -15.17 -36.32 -28.59
N ASN A 2 -16.25 -36.61 -27.85
CA ASN A 2 -17.54 -35.91 -27.86
C ASN A 2 -17.35 -34.44 -27.40
N ILE A 3 -17.97 -33.49 -28.08
CA ILE A 3 -17.91 -32.05 -27.76
C ILE A 3 -18.23 -31.82 -26.28
N ALA A 4 -19.23 -32.54 -25.74
CA ALA A 4 -19.59 -32.47 -24.33
C ALA A 4 -18.41 -32.82 -23.39
N LYS A 5 -17.59 -33.84 -23.70
CA LYS A 5 -16.39 -34.19 -22.90
C LYS A 5 -15.34 -33.09 -22.94
N ARG A 6 -15.16 -32.41 -24.06
CA ARG A 6 -14.20 -31.27 -24.17
C ARG A 6 -14.65 -30.09 -23.33
N ILE A 7 -15.96 -29.78 -23.37
CA ILE A 7 -16.54 -28.68 -22.57
C ILE A 7 -16.36 -28.98 -21.07
N ILE A 8 -16.70 -30.21 -20.64
CA ILE A 8 -16.54 -30.61 -19.23
C ILE A 8 -15.06 -30.53 -18.79
N SER A 9 -14.13 -31.03 -19.61
CA SER A 9 -12.70 -30.94 -19.29
C SER A 9 -12.21 -29.50 -19.19
N LEU A 10 -12.70 -28.60 -20.05
CA LEU A 10 -12.36 -27.17 -19.99
C LEU A 10 -12.89 -26.52 -18.72
N LEU A 11 -14.14 -26.81 -18.34
CA LEU A 11 -14.73 -26.26 -17.11
C LEU A 11 -14.00 -26.75 -15.86
N ILE A 12 -13.62 -28.04 -15.81
CA ILE A 12 -12.81 -28.61 -14.71
C ILE A 12 -11.45 -27.91 -14.66
N PHE A 13 -10.77 -27.74 -15.79
CA PHE A 13 -9.50 -27.05 -15.86
C PHE A 13 -9.61 -25.61 -15.36
N LEU A 14 -10.60 -24.86 -15.81
CA LEU A 14 -10.83 -23.46 -15.37
C LEU A 14 -11.11 -23.38 -13.87
N ALA A 15 -11.91 -24.30 -13.34
CA ALA A 15 -12.19 -24.36 -11.92
C ALA A 15 -10.93 -24.65 -11.08
N LEU A 16 -10.13 -25.64 -11.49
CA LEU A 16 -8.87 -25.97 -10.83
C LEU A 16 -7.87 -24.82 -10.94
N PHE A 17 -7.78 -24.18 -12.10
CA PHE A 17 -6.93 -23.01 -12.29
C PHE A 17 -7.35 -21.87 -11.38
N ALA A 18 -8.63 -21.54 -11.29
CA ALA A 18 -9.15 -20.49 -10.41
C ALA A 18 -8.87 -20.80 -8.93
N VAL A 19 -9.09 -22.05 -8.48
CA VAL A 19 -8.78 -22.46 -7.11
C VAL A 19 -7.28 -22.37 -6.84
N SER A 20 -6.45 -22.81 -7.78
CA SER A 20 -4.98 -22.72 -7.64
C SER A 20 -4.51 -21.27 -7.59
N ALA A 21 -5.03 -20.40 -8.44
CA ALA A 21 -4.72 -18.96 -8.45
C ALA A 21 -5.10 -18.30 -7.12
N LEU A 22 -6.30 -18.60 -6.59
CA LEU A 22 -6.73 -18.09 -5.29
C LEU A 22 -5.83 -18.58 -4.15
N ARG A 23 -5.40 -19.85 -4.17
CA ARG A 23 -4.47 -20.40 -3.16
C ARG A 23 -3.10 -19.77 -3.25
N ILE A 24 -2.55 -19.62 -4.46
CA ILE A 24 -1.28 -18.95 -4.70
C ILE A 24 -1.35 -17.50 -4.20
N ASN A 25 -2.42 -16.78 -4.54
CA ASN A 25 -2.64 -15.42 -4.05
C ASN A 25 -2.65 -15.36 -2.52
N THR A 26 -3.29 -16.31 -1.84
CA THR A 26 -3.32 -16.36 -0.37
C THR A 26 -1.93 -16.58 0.24
N VAL A 27 -1.08 -17.40 -0.41
CA VAL A 27 0.28 -17.70 0.07
C VAL A 27 1.25 -16.56 -0.23
N LEU A 28 1.11 -15.94 -1.41
CA LEU A 28 1.97 -14.82 -1.82
C LEU A 28 1.55 -13.48 -1.20
N ASN A 29 0.36 -13.43 -0.61
CA ASN A 29 -0.08 -12.23 0.08
C ASN A 29 0.83 -11.96 1.27
N TYR A 30 1.48 -10.79 1.30
CA TYR A 30 2.33 -10.37 2.40
C TYR A 30 1.46 -10.12 3.63
N GLN A 31 1.16 -11.22 4.36
CA GLN A 31 0.24 -11.19 5.51
C GLN A 31 0.90 -10.68 6.79
N ASP A 32 2.23 -10.60 6.83
CA ASP A 32 2.97 -10.35 8.06
C ASP A 32 3.00 -8.87 8.47
N ASP A 33 2.62 -7.95 7.59
CA ASP A 33 2.54 -6.54 7.95
C ASP A 33 1.13 -6.12 8.39
N VAL A 34 0.78 -6.57 9.59
CA VAL A 34 -0.48 -6.22 10.25
C VAL A 34 -0.63 -4.70 10.40
N HIS A 35 0.50 -3.99 10.61
CA HIS A 35 0.50 -2.54 10.80
C HIS A 35 0.11 -1.79 9.53
N SER A 36 0.74 -2.07 8.40
CA SER A 36 0.39 -1.38 7.14
C SER A 36 -1.03 -1.65 6.68
N ARG A 37 -1.53 -2.88 6.92
CA ARG A 37 -2.94 -3.20 6.66
C ARG A 37 -3.87 -2.43 7.58
N ALA A 38 -3.56 -2.36 8.87
CA ALA A 38 -4.35 -1.63 9.85
C ALA A 38 -4.38 -0.13 9.53
N GLU A 39 -3.23 0.43 9.14
CA GLU A 39 -3.07 1.83 8.76
C GLU A 39 -4.03 2.22 7.63
N PHE A 40 -3.98 1.52 6.49
CA PHE A 40 -4.90 1.78 5.39
C PHE A 40 -6.36 1.47 5.74
N SER A 41 -6.62 0.38 6.47
CA SER A 41 -7.99 0.02 6.88
C SER A 41 -8.60 1.09 7.77
N GLN A 42 -7.84 1.62 8.72
CA GLN A 42 -8.27 2.71 9.59
C GLN A 42 -8.50 3.98 8.78
N PHE A 43 -7.54 4.34 7.92
CA PHE A 43 -7.66 5.52 7.06
C PHE A 43 -8.93 5.49 6.20
N TYR A 44 -9.17 4.39 5.49
CA TYR A 44 -10.36 4.25 4.63
C TYR A 44 -11.69 4.18 5.40
N SER A 45 -11.65 3.92 6.72
CA SER A 45 -12.85 3.94 7.56
C SER A 45 -13.21 5.32 8.09
N LEU A 46 -12.34 6.31 7.92
CA LEU A 46 -12.59 7.67 8.37
C LEU A 46 -13.71 8.33 7.55
N PRO A 47 -14.57 9.13 8.17
CA PRO A 47 -15.43 10.05 7.44
C PRO A 47 -14.60 11.02 6.59
N SER A 48 -15.16 11.53 5.47
CA SER A 48 -14.49 12.51 4.63
C SER A 48 -14.27 13.83 5.36
N ASP A 49 -13.16 14.49 5.04
CA ASP A 49 -12.84 15.88 5.44
C ASP A 49 -12.88 16.13 6.95
N ILE A 50 -12.33 15.17 7.74
CA ILE A 50 -12.24 15.30 9.19
C ILE A 50 -10.82 15.53 9.71
N LEU A 51 -9.81 15.47 8.85
CA LEU A 51 -8.42 15.61 9.24
C LEU A 51 -7.92 17.04 9.01
N ASP A 52 -7.35 17.64 10.04
CA ASP A 52 -6.66 18.94 9.95
C ASP A 52 -5.23 18.76 9.44
N ALA A 53 -4.59 17.66 9.80
CA ALA A 53 -3.20 17.38 9.44
C ALA A 53 -2.94 15.89 9.17
N VAL A 54 -2.01 15.60 8.27
CA VAL A 54 -1.48 14.25 8.07
C VAL A 54 0.03 14.26 8.20
N TRP A 55 0.57 13.31 8.99
CA TRP A 55 2.01 13.13 9.15
C TRP A 55 2.46 11.87 8.44
N ILE A 56 3.11 12.03 7.28
CA ILE A 56 3.60 10.93 6.44
C ILE A 56 5.04 10.61 6.81
N GLY A 57 5.34 9.35 7.08
CA GLY A 57 6.71 8.96 7.36
C GLY A 57 6.92 7.48 7.67
N SER A 58 8.05 7.20 8.26
CA SER A 58 8.48 5.84 8.59
C SER A 58 8.09 5.44 10.02
N SER A 59 8.73 4.39 10.52
CA SER A 59 8.54 3.90 11.90
C SER A 59 8.68 4.98 12.97
N SER A 60 9.49 6.01 12.75
CA SER A 60 9.58 7.13 13.69
C SER A 60 8.30 7.94 13.80
N VAL A 61 7.60 8.17 12.69
CA VAL A 61 6.28 8.83 12.76
C VAL A 61 5.30 7.92 13.48
N GLN A 62 5.35 6.63 13.25
CA GLN A 62 4.55 5.62 13.94
C GLN A 62 4.76 5.67 15.47
N GLU A 63 6.01 5.88 15.92
CA GLU A 63 6.37 5.90 17.34
C GLU A 63 6.10 7.26 18.02
N PHE A 64 6.26 8.37 17.30
CA PHE A 64 6.22 9.71 17.89
C PHE A 64 4.96 10.51 17.61
N ALA A 65 4.16 10.16 16.59
CA ALA A 65 2.93 10.87 16.27
C ALA A 65 1.78 10.40 17.17
N ILE A 66 1.59 11.06 18.31
CA ILE A 66 0.53 10.71 19.26
C ILE A 66 -0.72 11.54 18.95
N ALA A 67 -1.48 11.12 17.94
CA ALA A 67 -2.67 11.80 17.46
C ALA A 67 -3.71 12.14 18.57
N PRO A 68 -4.02 11.24 19.53
CA PRO A 68 -4.94 11.56 20.61
C PRO A 68 -4.50 12.71 21.51
N VAL A 69 -3.17 12.87 21.71
CA VAL A 69 -2.63 13.99 22.50
C VAL A 69 -2.74 15.30 21.72
N MET A 70 -2.42 15.27 20.41
CA MET A 70 -2.57 16.44 19.53
C MET A 70 -4.00 16.95 19.53
N TYR A 71 -4.98 16.07 19.41
CA TYR A 71 -6.38 16.44 19.46
C TYR A 71 -6.78 17.00 20.82
N LYS A 72 -6.41 16.31 21.91
CA LYS A 72 -6.79 16.72 23.27
C LYS A 72 -6.22 18.08 23.67
N GLU A 73 -4.96 18.35 23.31
CA GLU A 73 -4.25 19.54 23.77
C GLU A 73 -4.41 20.72 22.83
N ASN A 74 -4.55 20.48 21.52
CA ASN A 74 -4.54 21.53 20.50
C ASN A 74 -5.79 21.55 19.63
N GLY A 75 -6.68 20.57 19.76
CA GLY A 75 -7.86 20.45 18.91
C GLY A 75 -7.56 20.01 17.48
N ILE A 76 -6.32 19.55 17.18
CA ILE A 76 -5.85 19.19 15.84
C ILE A 76 -6.11 17.71 15.57
N ALA A 77 -6.95 17.42 14.58
CA ALA A 77 -7.19 16.06 14.10
C ALA A 77 -6.04 15.61 13.19
N LEU A 78 -4.99 15.05 13.81
CA LEU A 78 -3.80 14.53 13.13
C LEU A 78 -3.98 13.04 12.78
N TYR A 79 -3.63 12.65 11.55
CA TYR A 79 -3.49 11.24 11.15
C TYR A 79 -2.03 10.89 10.83
N PRO A 80 -1.42 9.90 11.53
CA PRO A 80 -0.08 9.42 11.21
C PRO A 80 -0.15 8.36 10.10
N MET A 81 0.06 8.73 8.84
CA MET A 81 0.18 7.81 7.71
C MET A 81 1.62 7.27 7.64
N ALA A 82 1.91 6.22 8.43
CA ALA A 82 3.27 5.79 8.68
C ALA A 82 3.50 4.30 8.36
N PHE A 83 4.56 4.02 7.61
CA PHE A 83 4.93 2.67 7.19
C PHE A 83 6.41 2.39 7.48
N GLY A 84 6.72 1.22 8.01
CA GLY A 84 8.10 0.83 8.26
C GLY A 84 8.98 0.96 7.02
N ASN A 85 10.09 1.69 7.12
CA ASN A 85 11.02 1.99 6.02
C ASN A 85 10.34 2.63 4.79
N LEU A 86 9.37 3.51 4.99
CA LEU A 86 8.66 4.19 3.90
C LEU A 86 9.65 4.81 2.90
N PRO A 87 9.63 4.42 1.61
CA PRO A 87 10.45 5.09 0.60
C PRO A 87 9.94 6.51 0.38
N PHE A 88 10.85 7.50 0.29
CA PHE A 88 10.45 8.90 0.11
C PHE A 88 9.59 9.13 -1.15
N ASN A 89 9.88 8.41 -2.24
CA ASN A 89 9.10 8.49 -3.48
C ASN A 89 7.66 7.98 -3.35
N ALA A 90 7.33 7.23 -2.28
CA ALA A 90 5.96 6.82 -1.98
C ALA A 90 5.09 7.98 -1.48
N THR A 91 5.70 9.02 -0.90
CA THR A 91 4.98 10.15 -0.27
C THR A 91 3.96 10.79 -1.19
N ARG A 92 4.31 11.04 -2.45
CA ARG A 92 3.40 11.65 -3.43
C ARG A 92 2.16 10.79 -3.72
N PHE A 93 2.32 9.46 -3.70
CA PHE A 93 1.20 8.55 -3.94
C PHE A 93 0.30 8.45 -2.71
N LEU A 94 0.87 8.55 -1.52
CA LEU A 94 0.10 8.64 -0.27
C LEU A 94 -0.67 9.95 -0.20
N ILE A 95 -0.08 11.09 -0.55
CA ILE A 95 -0.79 12.36 -0.65
C ILE A 95 -1.97 12.24 -1.62
N THR A 96 -1.75 11.72 -2.84
CA THR A 96 -2.83 11.51 -3.81
C THR A 96 -3.91 10.55 -3.30
N GLU A 97 -3.55 9.59 -2.45
CA GLU A 97 -4.52 8.67 -1.84
C GLU A 97 -5.35 9.36 -0.75
N ILE A 98 -4.70 10.19 0.06
CA ILE A 98 -5.33 10.97 1.12
C ILE A 98 -6.34 11.97 0.53
N GLU A 99 -5.94 12.70 -0.51
CA GLU A 99 -6.77 13.71 -1.19
C GLU A 99 -8.03 13.16 -1.88
N LYS A 100 -8.20 11.84 -1.94
CA LYS A 100 -9.46 11.25 -2.41
C LYS A 100 -10.63 11.43 -1.45
N THR A 101 -10.35 11.51 -0.16
CA THR A 101 -11.37 11.53 0.90
C THR A 101 -11.12 12.56 1.98
N GLN A 102 -9.95 13.18 2.02
CA GLN A 102 -9.56 14.16 3.03
C GLN A 102 -8.93 15.37 2.34
N ASP A 103 -9.11 16.57 2.92
CA ASP A 103 -8.48 17.81 2.48
C ASP A 103 -7.76 18.48 3.67
N PRO A 104 -6.67 17.87 4.19
CA PRO A 104 -5.98 18.39 5.35
C PRO A 104 -5.27 19.73 5.04
N GLU A 105 -5.31 20.66 5.98
CA GLU A 105 -4.62 21.96 5.86
C GLU A 105 -3.09 21.80 5.85
N VAL A 106 -2.57 20.73 6.49
CA VAL A 106 -1.12 20.56 6.70
C VAL A 106 -0.68 19.12 6.42
N TYR A 107 0.36 18.99 5.62
CA TYR A 107 1.15 17.75 5.48
C TYR A 107 2.50 17.91 6.16
N LEU A 108 2.77 17.04 7.14
CA LEU A 108 4.10 16.85 7.72
C LEU A 108 4.76 15.66 7.04
N VAL A 109 5.98 15.80 6.56
CA VAL A 109 6.70 14.72 5.85
C VAL A 109 8.04 14.46 6.52
N ASP A 110 8.29 13.19 6.88
CA ASP A 110 9.57 12.76 7.41
C ASP A 110 10.63 12.72 6.30
N ILE A 111 11.55 13.69 6.32
CA ILE A 111 12.59 13.83 5.30
C ILE A 111 13.81 12.91 5.51
N ARG A 112 13.89 12.17 6.61
CA ARG A 112 15.03 11.28 6.87
C ARG A 112 15.20 10.22 5.80
N GLN A 113 14.12 9.82 5.15
CA GLN A 113 14.15 8.85 4.06
C GLN A 113 14.92 9.33 2.82
N LEU A 114 15.09 10.65 2.66
CA LEU A 114 15.98 11.22 1.63
C LEU A 114 17.46 10.89 1.89
N ALA A 115 17.84 10.80 3.16
CA ALA A 115 19.22 10.51 3.53
C ALA A 115 19.56 9.01 3.46
N TYR A 116 18.57 8.14 3.67
CA TYR A 116 18.82 6.70 3.79
C TYR A 116 18.59 5.91 2.49
N ASN A 117 18.00 6.51 1.47
CA ASN A 117 17.75 5.89 0.16
C ASN A 117 17.25 4.42 0.26
N CYS A 118 16.34 4.16 1.21
CA CYS A 118 15.86 2.84 1.53
C CYS A 118 14.71 2.45 0.59
N ILE A 119 15.05 1.97 -0.61
CA ILE A 119 14.07 1.37 -1.52
C ILE A 119 14.22 -0.15 -1.40
N TRP A 120 13.42 -0.75 -0.52
CA TRP A 120 13.37 -2.19 -0.32
C TRP A 120 12.07 -2.73 -0.92
N GLU A 121 12.12 -3.93 -1.46
CA GLU A 121 10.94 -4.64 -1.99
C GLU A 121 9.78 -4.66 -0.98
N GLU A 122 10.10 -5.03 0.24
CA GLU A 122 9.15 -5.07 1.35
C GLU A 122 8.51 -3.70 1.62
N SER A 123 9.28 -2.63 1.59
CA SER A 123 8.80 -1.26 1.83
C SER A 123 7.81 -0.80 0.76
N ILE A 124 8.08 -1.17 -0.50
CA ILE A 124 7.17 -0.88 -1.61
C ILE A 124 5.85 -1.61 -1.40
N ARG A 125 5.91 -2.90 -1.08
CA ARG A 125 4.74 -3.75 -0.87
C ARG A 125 3.90 -3.33 0.33
N ARG A 126 4.52 -2.87 1.42
CA ARG A 126 3.80 -2.31 2.59
C ARG A 126 2.83 -1.21 2.19
N VAL A 127 3.23 -0.36 1.26
CA VAL A 127 2.38 0.70 0.74
C VAL A 127 1.43 0.17 -0.32
N THR A 128 1.96 -0.44 -1.38
CA THR A 128 1.19 -0.75 -2.58
C THR A 128 0.18 -1.87 -2.39
N ASP A 129 0.50 -2.91 -1.62
CA ASP A 129 -0.41 -4.05 -1.44
C ASP A 129 -1.69 -3.65 -0.69
N ASN A 130 -1.59 -2.67 0.21
CA ASN A 130 -2.70 -2.23 1.04
C ASN A 130 -3.48 -1.02 0.50
N MET A 131 -2.98 -0.33 -0.53
CA MET A 131 -3.72 0.74 -1.21
C MET A 131 -4.96 0.19 -1.90
N ALA A 132 -6.05 0.95 -1.89
CA ALA A 132 -7.24 0.66 -2.69
C ALA A 132 -6.90 0.65 -4.19
N TRP A 133 -7.53 -0.28 -4.94
CA TRP A 133 -7.29 -0.41 -6.37
C TRP A 133 -7.66 0.89 -7.11
N SER A 134 -6.71 1.47 -7.82
CA SER A 134 -6.88 2.74 -8.52
C SER A 134 -5.70 3.00 -9.48
N ASP A 135 -5.85 3.97 -10.37
CA ASP A 135 -4.75 4.46 -11.23
C ASP A 135 -3.55 4.95 -10.39
N ASN A 136 -3.81 5.51 -9.21
CA ASN A 136 -2.76 5.94 -8.29
C ASN A 136 -1.94 4.76 -7.79
N LYS A 137 -2.59 3.65 -7.40
CA LYS A 137 -1.91 2.40 -7.02
C LYS A 137 -1.05 1.86 -8.17
N VAL A 138 -1.59 1.79 -9.40
CA VAL A 138 -0.85 1.31 -10.56
C VAL A 138 0.38 2.17 -10.83
N LYS A 139 0.25 3.49 -10.79
CA LYS A 139 1.37 4.42 -10.95
C LYS A 139 2.40 4.28 -9.82
N ALA A 140 1.95 4.07 -8.58
CA ALA A 140 2.82 3.84 -7.43
C ALA A 140 3.68 2.59 -7.64
N ILE A 141 3.05 1.45 -7.99
CA ILE A 141 3.75 0.19 -8.29
C ILE A 141 4.78 0.41 -9.39
N GLN A 142 4.37 0.94 -10.53
CA GLN A 142 5.26 1.13 -11.69
C GLN A 142 6.45 2.01 -11.35
N THR A 143 6.23 3.13 -10.66
CA THR A 143 7.30 4.08 -10.34
C THR A 143 8.26 3.51 -9.31
N MET A 144 7.73 2.97 -8.22
CA MET A 144 8.57 2.48 -7.13
C MET A 144 9.33 1.22 -7.56
N THR A 145 8.72 0.37 -8.39
CA THR A 145 9.40 -0.80 -8.97
C THR A 145 10.50 -0.38 -9.95
N SER A 146 10.26 0.60 -10.83
CA SER A 146 11.29 1.11 -11.74
C SER A 146 12.47 1.72 -10.99
N ASP A 147 12.22 2.42 -9.89
CA ASP A 147 13.28 2.96 -9.05
C ASP A 147 14.06 1.84 -8.36
N TRP A 148 13.39 0.81 -7.87
CA TRP A 148 14.03 -0.35 -7.27
C TRP A 148 14.83 -1.16 -8.29
N GLU A 149 14.29 -1.43 -9.50
CA GLU A 149 14.99 -2.13 -10.58
C GLU A 149 16.25 -1.39 -11.02
N ARG A 150 16.21 -0.07 -11.04
CA ARG A 150 17.39 0.75 -11.35
C ARG A 150 18.53 0.49 -10.36
N TYR A 151 18.21 0.22 -9.10
CA TYR A 151 19.21 -0.06 -8.07
C TYR A 151 19.63 -1.53 -8.02
N TYR A 152 18.69 -2.47 -8.21
CA TYR A 152 18.90 -3.88 -7.93
C TYR A 152 18.77 -4.79 -9.14
N ASN A 153 18.35 -4.26 -10.30
CA ASN A 153 18.20 -4.99 -11.56
C ASN A 153 17.33 -6.27 -11.42
N LYS A 154 16.17 -6.14 -10.78
CA LYS A 154 15.21 -7.24 -10.57
C LYS A 154 13.79 -6.82 -10.93
N ASN A 155 13.01 -7.71 -11.56
CA ASN A 155 11.65 -7.46 -12.07
C ASN A 155 10.54 -8.13 -11.24
N GLU A 156 10.85 -8.70 -10.07
CA GLU A 156 9.93 -9.58 -9.34
C GLU A 156 8.79 -8.81 -8.64
N ILE A 157 9.04 -7.60 -8.16
CA ILE A 157 8.07 -6.82 -7.38
C ILE A 157 6.83 -6.45 -8.20
N ALA A 158 7.02 -6.00 -9.45
CA ALA A 158 5.90 -5.56 -10.27
C ALA A 158 4.89 -6.70 -10.50
N ILE A 159 5.40 -7.91 -10.74
CA ILE A 159 4.57 -9.10 -10.95
C ILE A 159 3.81 -9.45 -9.67
N LEU A 160 4.49 -9.49 -8.52
CA LEU A 160 3.90 -9.84 -7.24
C LEU A 160 2.83 -8.83 -6.81
N SER A 161 3.09 -7.54 -6.96
CA SER A 161 2.12 -6.48 -6.60
C SER A 161 0.92 -6.40 -7.54
N LEU A 162 1.04 -6.85 -8.79
CA LEU A 162 -0.08 -6.92 -9.74
C LEU A 162 -0.97 -8.14 -9.53
N ILE A 163 -0.46 -9.20 -8.91
CA ILE A 163 -1.25 -10.41 -8.59
C ILE A 163 -2.18 -10.19 -7.40
N HIS A 164 -1.94 -9.18 -6.56
CA HIS A 164 -2.80 -8.80 -5.42
C HIS A 164 -4.02 -7.95 -5.83
N ILE A 165 -4.68 -8.34 -6.93
CA ILE A 165 -5.93 -7.71 -7.40
C ILE A 165 -7.14 -8.43 -6.83
#